data_d54474bafb0de474131193b6f6a9311b
#
_entry.id   d54474bafb0de474131193b6f6a9311b
#
_cell.length_a   1.000
_cell.length_b   1.000
_cell.length_c   1.000
_cell.angle_alpha   90.00
_cell.angle_beta   90.00
_cell.angle_gamma   90.00
#
_symmetry.space_group_name_H-M   'P 1'
#
loop_
_entity.id
_entity.type
_entity.pdbx_description
1 polymer ?
#
loop_
_entity_poly.entity_id
_entity_poly.type
_entity_poly.pdbx_seq_one_letter_code
_entity_poly.pdbx_strand_id
1 'polypeptide(L)'
;MGAISPWRFLRIDEARTLEAICDRIIPADQDPGAVWAGVVVFIDRQLMGSYRRFRKTYQMGLAGTNTTSAGLYGKPFAELDSQQQDAILQSMEKGQATGDGWKQVSSKAFFDLVVNHTMQGFYGDPRHGGNRERVSWKMLRLPYPPLRGRQQQVISG
;
A
#
# COMPACT_ATOMS: atom_id res chain seq x y z
N MET A 1 -16.95 13.28 -20.39
CA MET A 1 -15.90 12.27 -20.49
C MET A 1 -14.91 12.45 -19.36
N GLY A 2 -14.66 11.41 -18.62
CA GLY A 2 -13.69 11.45 -17.56
C GLY A 2 -12.25 11.55 -18.10
N ALA A 3 -11.34 12.03 -17.26
CA ALA A 3 -9.91 12.01 -17.57
C ALA A 3 -9.43 10.56 -17.72
N ILE A 4 -8.42 10.36 -18.55
CA ILE A 4 -7.77 9.04 -18.68
C ILE A 4 -7.08 8.73 -17.36
N SER A 5 -7.39 7.58 -16.78
CA SER A 5 -6.75 7.14 -15.55
C SER A 5 -5.28 6.83 -15.81
N PRO A 6 -4.35 7.30 -14.94
CA PRO A 6 -2.94 6.92 -15.04
C PRO A 6 -2.69 5.49 -14.57
N TRP A 7 -3.68 4.87 -13.93
CA TRP A 7 -3.55 3.52 -13.36
C TRP A 7 -3.94 2.48 -14.39
N ARG A 8 -3.28 1.32 -14.34
CA ARG A 8 -3.52 0.24 -15.30
C ARG A 8 -4.62 -0.70 -14.86
N PHE A 9 -4.68 -0.99 -13.57
CA PHE A 9 -5.69 -1.88 -12.97
C PHE A 9 -6.61 -1.13 -12.01
N LEU A 10 -6.04 -0.33 -11.12
CA LEU A 10 -6.80 0.36 -10.08
C LEU A 10 -7.67 1.46 -10.67
N ARG A 11 -8.88 1.60 -10.13
CA ARG A 11 -9.68 2.81 -10.35
C ARG A 11 -9.06 3.97 -9.58
N ILE A 12 -9.39 5.19 -9.97
CA ILE A 12 -8.84 6.40 -9.31
C ILE A 12 -9.17 6.41 -7.83
N ASP A 13 -10.41 6.04 -7.45
CA ASP A 13 -10.82 5.99 -6.04
C ASP A 13 -10.07 4.89 -5.27
N GLU A 14 -9.84 3.74 -5.92
CA GLU A 14 -9.07 2.65 -5.32
C GLU A 14 -7.61 3.06 -5.08
N ALA A 15 -7.01 3.72 -6.07
CA ALA A 15 -5.63 4.20 -5.95
C ALA A 15 -5.50 5.24 -4.82
N ARG A 16 -6.47 6.15 -4.69
CA ARG A 16 -6.48 7.13 -3.60
C ARG A 16 -6.52 6.46 -2.23
N THR A 17 -7.38 5.46 -2.09
CA THR A 17 -7.48 4.70 -0.84
C THR A 17 -6.17 3.97 -0.53
N LEU A 18 -5.60 3.31 -1.53
CA LEU A 18 -4.35 2.56 -1.36
C LEU A 18 -3.18 3.50 -1.04
N GLU A 19 -3.11 4.66 -1.69
CA GLU A 19 -2.09 5.66 -1.36
C GLU A 19 -2.19 6.09 0.11
N ALA A 20 -3.41 6.33 0.59
CA ALA A 20 -3.62 6.71 1.98
C ALA A 20 -3.19 5.60 2.95
N ILE A 21 -3.47 4.34 2.62
CA ILE A 21 -3.03 3.20 3.44
C ILE A 21 -1.50 3.12 3.45
N CYS A 22 -0.88 3.16 2.28
CA CYS A 22 0.59 3.08 2.18
C CYS A 22 1.28 4.23 2.90
N ASP A 23 0.69 5.41 2.87
CA ASP A 23 1.22 6.57 3.57
C ASP A 23 1.24 6.38 5.09
N ARG A 24 0.28 5.63 5.63
CA ARG A 24 0.31 5.30 7.06
C ARG A 24 1.30 4.19 7.39
N ILE A 25 1.58 3.30 6.44
CA ILE A 25 2.55 2.20 6.64
C ILE A 25 3.98 2.74 6.61
N ILE A 26 4.31 3.56 5.61
CA ILE A 26 5.62 4.22 5.50
C ILE A 26 5.37 5.70 5.21
N PRO A 27 5.12 6.51 6.25
CA PRO A 27 4.86 7.93 6.06
C PRO A 27 6.14 8.70 5.70
N ALA A 28 5.95 9.84 5.03
CA ALA A 28 7.04 10.78 4.84
C ALA A 28 7.36 11.46 6.17
N ASP A 29 8.63 11.53 6.51
CA ASP A 29 9.15 12.27 7.66
C ASP A 29 10.37 13.08 7.21
N GLN A 30 11.55 12.81 7.76
CA GLN A 30 12.80 13.40 7.27
C GLN A 30 13.18 12.82 5.90
N ASP A 31 12.71 11.62 5.58
CA ASP A 31 12.92 10.95 4.30
C ASP A 31 11.59 10.77 3.57
N PRO A 32 11.60 10.66 2.23
CA PRO A 32 10.38 10.37 1.47
C PRO A 32 9.75 9.05 1.89
N GLY A 33 8.40 9.03 1.91
CA GLY A 33 7.64 7.84 2.25
C GLY A 33 7.20 7.04 1.04
N ALA A 34 6.25 6.10 1.29
CA ALA A 34 5.78 5.15 0.27
C ALA A 34 5.13 5.83 -0.94
N VAL A 35 4.33 6.88 -0.70
CA VAL A 35 3.63 7.55 -1.79
C VAL A 35 4.64 8.19 -2.77
N TRP A 36 5.59 8.94 -2.24
CA TRP A 36 6.63 9.55 -3.09
C TRP A 36 7.47 8.49 -3.80
N ALA A 37 7.76 7.38 -3.13
CA ALA A 37 8.55 6.31 -3.71
C ALA A 37 7.84 5.56 -4.84
N GLY A 38 6.56 5.83 -5.08
CA GLY A 38 5.81 5.20 -6.15
C GLY A 38 5.34 3.78 -5.83
N VAL A 39 5.13 3.48 -4.55
CA VAL A 39 4.71 2.13 -4.13
C VAL A 39 3.38 1.74 -4.78
N VAL A 40 2.42 2.66 -4.88
CA VAL A 40 1.12 2.33 -5.49
C VAL A 40 1.27 2.10 -6.99
N VAL A 41 2.18 2.81 -7.66
CA VAL A 41 2.52 2.53 -9.06
C VAL A 41 3.07 1.11 -9.20
N PHE A 42 3.96 0.70 -8.29
CA PHE A 42 4.49 -0.66 -8.27
C PHE A 42 3.36 -1.70 -8.10
N ILE A 43 2.50 -1.52 -7.09
CA ILE A 43 1.41 -2.46 -6.83
C ILE A 43 0.47 -2.55 -8.03
N ASP A 44 0.08 -1.40 -8.60
CA ASP A 44 -0.80 -1.33 -9.76
C ASP A 44 -0.23 -2.11 -10.95
N ARG A 45 1.06 -1.94 -11.22
CA ARG A 45 1.74 -2.67 -12.29
C ARG A 45 1.80 -4.17 -12.01
N GLN A 46 2.10 -4.55 -10.77
CA GLN A 46 2.15 -5.95 -10.39
C GLN A 46 0.77 -6.63 -10.47
N LEU A 47 -0.29 -5.88 -10.23
CA LEU A 47 -1.65 -6.39 -10.38
C LEU A 47 -2.00 -6.71 -11.84
N MET A 48 -1.25 -6.17 -12.80
CA MET A 48 -1.34 -6.57 -14.20
C MET A 48 -0.45 -7.78 -14.54
N GLY A 49 0.39 -8.20 -13.62
CA GLY A 49 1.36 -9.27 -13.82
C GLY A 49 1.41 -10.25 -12.66
N SER A 50 2.50 -10.20 -11.87
CA SER A 50 2.78 -11.22 -10.85
C SER A 50 1.79 -11.23 -9.68
N TYR A 51 1.06 -10.12 -9.43
CA TYR A 51 0.04 -10.05 -8.38
C TYR A 51 -1.38 -10.24 -8.94
N ARG A 52 -1.51 -10.76 -10.15
CA ARG A 52 -2.83 -10.92 -10.80
C ARG A 52 -3.81 -11.69 -9.93
N ARG A 53 -3.34 -12.70 -9.20
CA ARG A 53 -4.18 -13.48 -8.29
C ARG A 53 -4.73 -12.69 -7.12
N PHE A 54 -4.19 -11.51 -6.83
CA PHE A 54 -4.64 -10.66 -5.72
C PHE A 54 -5.60 -9.55 -6.15
N ARG A 55 -5.99 -9.50 -7.43
CA ARG A 55 -6.87 -8.45 -7.94
C ARG A 55 -8.17 -8.34 -7.15
N LYS A 56 -8.84 -9.47 -6.96
CA LYS A 56 -10.11 -9.49 -6.24
C LYS A 56 -9.92 -9.11 -4.78
N THR A 57 -8.86 -9.57 -4.15
CA THR A 57 -8.52 -9.21 -2.78
C THR A 57 -8.33 -7.71 -2.63
N TYR A 58 -7.65 -7.07 -3.56
CA TYR A 58 -7.48 -5.61 -3.54
C TYR A 58 -8.81 -4.88 -3.74
N GLN A 59 -9.62 -5.30 -4.71
CA GLN A 59 -10.92 -4.68 -4.95
C GLN A 59 -11.81 -4.76 -3.71
N MET A 60 -11.92 -5.93 -3.12
CA MET A 60 -12.76 -6.16 -1.95
C MET A 60 -12.19 -5.52 -0.69
N GLY A 61 -10.87 -5.57 -0.52
CA GLY A 61 -10.20 -4.99 0.64
C GLY A 61 -10.26 -3.47 0.65
N LEU A 62 -10.06 -2.83 -0.50
CA LEU A 62 -10.17 -1.37 -0.60
C LEU A 62 -11.62 -0.91 -0.39
N ALA A 63 -12.59 -1.63 -0.97
CA ALA A 63 -14.00 -1.35 -0.74
C ALA A 63 -14.37 -1.55 0.74
N GLY A 64 -13.89 -2.63 1.37
CA GLY A 64 -14.11 -2.89 2.79
C GLY A 64 -13.53 -1.81 3.68
N THR A 65 -12.33 -1.34 3.37
CA THR A 65 -11.69 -0.24 4.09
C THR A 65 -12.58 1.02 4.06
N ASN A 66 -13.11 1.37 2.91
CA ASN A 66 -14.00 2.52 2.78
C ASN A 66 -15.35 2.31 3.46
N THR A 67 -15.90 1.09 3.44
CA THR A 67 -17.14 0.78 4.16
C THR A 67 -16.95 0.92 5.67
N THR A 68 -15.84 0.42 6.20
CA THR A 68 -15.49 0.61 7.61
C THR A 68 -15.37 2.10 7.95
N SER A 69 -14.66 2.84 7.11
CA SER A 69 -14.44 4.28 7.30
C SER A 69 -15.75 5.07 7.29
N ALA A 70 -16.61 4.80 6.31
CA ALA A 70 -17.92 5.46 6.21
C ALA A 70 -18.78 5.14 7.42
N GLY A 71 -18.77 3.89 7.89
CA GLY A 71 -19.58 3.48 9.05
C GLY A 71 -19.12 4.11 10.35
N LEU A 72 -17.83 4.29 10.54
CA LEU A 72 -17.28 4.85 11.78
C LEU A 72 -17.21 6.37 11.76
N TYR A 73 -16.88 6.98 10.63
CA TYR A 73 -16.53 8.40 10.55
C TYR A 73 -17.30 9.18 9.50
N GLY A 74 -18.13 8.50 8.69
CA GLY A 74 -18.96 9.16 7.66
C GLY A 74 -18.20 9.67 6.45
N LYS A 75 -16.95 9.25 6.25
CA LYS A 75 -16.09 9.72 5.15
C LYS A 75 -15.28 8.55 4.57
N PRO A 76 -14.83 8.68 3.30
CA PRO A 76 -13.87 7.74 2.75
C PRO A 76 -12.55 7.75 3.52
N PHE A 77 -11.87 6.63 3.54
CA PHE A 77 -10.62 6.47 4.29
C PHE A 77 -9.58 7.55 3.96
N ALA A 78 -9.45 7.89 2.68
CA ALA A 78 -8.45 8.87 2.24
C ALA A 78 -8.72 10.28 2.78
N GLU A 79 -9.95 10.58 3.22
CA GLU A 79 -10.33 11.90 3.76
C GLU A 79 -10.25 11.97 5.28
N LEU A 80 -9.92 10.88 5.95
CA LEU A 80 -9.77 10.87 7.40
C LEU A 80 -8.44 11.50 7.81
N ASP A 81 -8.36 11.96 9.07
CA ASP A 81 -7.08 12.35 9.62
C ASP A 81 -6.22 11.11 9.94
N SER A 82 -4.95 11.33 10.25
CA SER A 82 -4.02 10.23 10.46
C SER A 82 -4.37 9.36 11.66
N GLN A 83 -4.91 9.95 12.72
CA GLN A 83 -5.35 9.21 13.90
C GLN A 83 -6.50 8.26 13.57
N GLN A 84 -7.49 8.74 12.83
CA GLN A 84 -8.62 7.93 12.41
C GLN A 84 -8.18 6.82 11.46
N GLN A 85 -7.29 7.14 10.54
CA GLN A 85 -6.72 6.16 9.61
C GLN A 85 -5.98 5.06 10.37
N ASP A 86 -5.14 5.44 11.31
CA ASP A 86 -4.38 4.48 12.12
C ASP A 86 -5.30 3.58 12.95
N ALA A 87 -6.37 4.14 13.51
CA ALA A 87 -7.34 3.34 14.27
C ALA A 87 -8.01 2.27 13.41
N ILE A 88 -8.38 2.62 12.17
CA ILE A 88 -8.96 1.66 11.23
C ILE A 88 -7.93 0.58 10.87
N LEU A 89 -6.71 0.98 10.53
CA LEU A 89 -5.68 0.02 10.14
C LEU A 89 -5.33 -0.93 11.29
N GLN A 90 -5.31 -0.44 12.53
CA GLN A 90 -5.10 -1.30 13.69
C GLN A 90 -6.23 -2.32 13.85
N SER A 91 -7.48 -1.90 13.65
CA SER A 91 -8.61 -2.83 13.72
C SER A 91 -8.54 -3.87 12.59
N MET A 92 -8.10 -3.48 11.42
CA MET A 92 -7.90 -4.42 10.30
C MET A 92 -6.80 -5.42 10.62
N GLU A 93 -5.68 -4.95 11.16
CA GLU A 93 -4.55 -5.81 11.54
C GLU A 93 -4.96 -6.88 12.56
N LYS A 94 -5.84 -6.53 13.47
CA LYS A 94 -6.36 -7.44 14.50
C LYS A 94 -7.48 -8.34 14.01
N GLY A 95 -7.94 -8.15 12.76
CA GLY A 95 -9.09 -8.89 12.24
C GLY A 95 -10.42 -8.46 12.84
N GLN A 96 -10.49 -7.24 13.37
CA GLN A 96 -11.65 -6.71 14.11
C GLN A 96 -12.34 -5.56 13.39
N ALA A 97 -11.99 -5.31 12.12
CA ALA A 97 -12.63 -4.24 11.35
C ALA A 97 -14.11 -4.54 11.14
N THR A 98 -14.94 -3.50 11.32
CA THR A 98 -16.40 -3.62 11.20
C THR A 98 -16.84 -3.37 9.77
N GLY A 99 -18.03 -3.89 9.43
CA GLY A 99 -18.66 -3.67 8.13
C GLY A 99 -18.76 -4.94 7.31
N ASP A 100 -19.69 -4.93 6.37
CA ASP A 100 -20.01 -6.11 5.55
C ASP A 100 -18.91 -6.46 4.53
N GLY A 101 -18.03 -5.52 4.22
CA GLY A 101 -16.96 -5.74 3.25
C GLY A 101 -15.95 -6.81 3.66
N TRP A 102 -15.93 -7.19 4.93
CA TRP A 102 -14.98 -8.17 5.45
C TRP A 102 -15.53 -9.58 5.56
N LYS A 103 -16.67 -9.85 4.94
CA LYS A 103 -17.25 -11.20 4.93
C LYS A 103 -16.54 -12.16 3.98
N GLN A 104 -16.07 -11.65 2.84
CA GLN A 104 -15.44 -12.48 1.80
C GLN A 104 -13.92 -12.39 1.80
N VAL A 105 -13.35 -11.34 2.40
CA VAL A 105 -11.91 -11.18 2.57
C VAL A 105 -11.65 -10.77 4.01
N SER A 106 -10.69 -11.44 4.66
CA SER A 106 -10.31 -11.09 6.03
C SER A 106 -9.62 -9.72 6.04
N SER A 107 -10.03 -8.83 6.95
CA SER A 107 -9.37 -7.55 7.11
C SER A 107 -7.89 -7.73 7.48
N LYS A 108 -7.59 -8.71 8.32
CA LYS A 108 -6.20 -9.03 8.69
C LYS A 108 -5.41 -9.50 7.46
N ALA A 109 -5.96 -10.42 6.68
CA ALA A 109 -5.27 -10.94 5.51
C ALA A 109 -5.01 -9.83 4.48
N PHE A 110 -5.99 -8.95 4.27
CA PHE A 110 -5.79 -7.80 3.37
C PHE A 110 -4.73 -6.85 3.89
N PHE A 111 -4.80 -6.50 5.18
CA PHE A 111 -3.81 -5.59 5.77
C PHE A 111 -2.40 -6.17 5.66
N ASP A 112 -2.22 -7.43 6.02
CA ASP A 112 -0.91 -8.09 5.94
C ASP A 112 -0.39 -8.14 4.49
N LEU A 113 -1.28 -8.37 3.54
CA LEU A 113 -0.92 -8.36 2.11
C LEU A 113 -0.42 -6.98 1.67
N VAL A 114 -1.15 -5.92 2.04
CA VAL A 114 -0.76 -4.55 1.67
C VAL A 114 0.56 -4.16 2.31
N VAL A 115 0.77 -4.51 3.59
CA VAL A 115 2.06 -4.26 4.26
C VAL A 115 3.19 -4.95 3.50
N ASN A 116 3.02 -6.22 3.17
CA ASN A 116 4.04 -6.98 2.45
C ASN A 116 4.34 -6.37 1.07
N HIS A 117 3.29 -6.05 0.31
CA HIS A 117 3.47 -5.44 -1.01
C HIS A 117 4.06 -4.03 -0.92
N THR A 118 3.71 -3.27 0.11
CA THR A 118 4.30 -1.94 0.36
C THR A 118 5.80 -2.06 0.61
N MET A 119 6.22 -3.03 1.41
CA MET A 119 7.64 -3.26 1.67
C MET A 119 8.37 -3.69 0.40
N GLN A 120 7.77 -4.57 -0.39
CA GLN A 120 8.36 -5.00 -1.67
C GLN A 120 8.53 -3.81 -2.62
N GLY A 121 7.51 -2.94 -2.72
CA GLY A 121 7.57 -1.77 -3.59
C GLY A 121 8.53 -0.71 -3.10
N PHE A 122 8.63 -0.52 -1.79
CA PHE A 122 9.48 0.52 -1.22
C PHE A 122 10.97 0.14 -1.29
N TYR A 123 11.29 -1.14 -1.06
CA TYR A 123 12.68 -1.61 -0.99
C TYR A 123 13.14 -2.37 -2.24
N GLY A 124 12.27 -2.58 -3.21
CA GLY A 124 12.59 -3.35 -4.41
C GLY A 124 13.39 -2.56 -5.46
N ASP A 125 13.63 -3.22 -6.57
CA ASP A 125 14.33 -2.61 -7.70
C ASP A 125 13.43 -1.54 -8.35
N PRO A 126 13.91 -0.30 -8.54
CA PRO A 126 13.11 0.78 -9.13
C PRO A 126 12.55 0.47 -10.53
N ARG A 127 13.13 -0.50 -11.23
CA ARG A 127 12.64 -0.92 -12.55
C ARG A 127 11.20 -1.39 -12.51
N HIS A 128 10.71 -1.84 -11.35
CA HIS A 128 9.35 -2.34 -11.19
C HIS A 128 8.34 -1.27 -10.79
N GLY A 129 8.76 -0.01 -10.72
CA GLY A 129 7.88 1.14 -10.51
C GLY A 129 7.88 1.74 -9.12
N GLY A 130 8.34 1.00 -8.12
CA GLY A 130 8.51 1.50 -6.75
C GLY A 130 9.93 1.95 -6.49
N ASN A 131 10.25 2.30 -5.23
CA ASN A 131 11.58 2.72 -4.79
C ASN A 131 12.15 3.82 -5.68
N ARG A 132 11.32 4.84 -5.93
CA ARG A 132 11.61 5.91 -6.88
C ARG A 132 12.96 6.55 -6.58
N GLU A 133 13.79 6.71 -7.60
CA GLU A 133 15.16 7.22 -7.50
C GLU A 133 16.00 6.47 -6.45
N ARG A 134 15.67 5.21 -6.21
CA ARG A 134 16.36 4.35 -5.23
C ARG A 134 16.33 4.95 -3.82
N VAL A 135 15.20 5.58 -3.45
CA VAL A 135 15.09 6.31 -2.20
C VAL A 135 15.36 5.43 -0.98
N SER A 136 14.83 4.21 -0.96
CA SER A 136 15.07 3.30 0.16
C SER A 136 16.52 2.81 0.20
N TRP A 137 17.11 2.55 -0.95
CA TRP A 137 18.51 2.12 -1.01
C TRP A 137 19.45 3.25 -0.58
N LYS A 138 19.12 4.49 -0.94
CA LYS A 138 19.88 5.66 -0.47
C LYS A 138 19.77 5.82 1.04
N MET A 139 18.57 5.64 1.60
CA MET A 139 18.35 5.70 3.04
C MET A 139 19.15 4.63 3.78
N LEU A 140 19.23 3.42 3.22
CA LEU A 140 19.96 2.31 3.78
C LEU A 140 21.43 2.29 3.36
N ARG A 141 21.86 3.23 2.51
CA ARG A 141 23.19 3.32 1.94
C ARG A 141 23.61 2.05 1.21
N LEU A 142 22.66 1.44 0.48
CA LEU A 142 22.92 0.23 -0.30
C LEU A 142 23.57 0.60 -1.64
N PRO A 143 24.47 -0.24 -2.16
CA PRO A 143 25.03 -0.04 -3.50
C PRO A 143 23.97 -0.28 -4.55
N TYR A 144 24.11 0.35 -5.73
CA TYR A 144 23.21 0.13 -6.85
C TYR A 144 23.97 -0.51 -8.02
N PRO A 145 23.45 -1.61 -8.58
CA PRO A 145 22.33 -2.40 -8.03
C PRO A 145 22.78 -3.17 -6.78
N PRO A 146 21.86 -3.39 -5.82
CA PRO A 146 22.25 -4.15 -4.63
C PRO A 146 22.61 -5.58 -5.00
N LEU A 147 23.63 -6.11 -4.33
CA LEU A 147 24.02 -7.50 -4.54
C LEU A 147 23.06 -8.42 -3.77
N ARG A 148 22.68 -9.55 -4.40
CA ARG A 148 21.82 -10.53 -3.74
C ARG A 148 22.46 -11.00 -2.44
N GLY A 149 21.66 -11.04 -1.38
CA GLY A 149 22.10 -11.44 -0.06
C GLY A 149 22.55 -10.30 0.82
N ARG A 150 23.08 -9.22 0.26
CA ARG A 150 23.52 -8.08 1.07
C ARG A 150 22.38 -7.26 1.64
N GLN A 151 21.25 -7.21 0.92
CA GLN A 151 20.06 -6.54 1.41
C GLN A 151 19.61 -7.05 2.76
N GLN A 152 19.57 -8.37 2.92
CA GLN A 152 19.14 -8.99 4.16
C GLN A 152 20.08 -8.67 5.30
N GLN A 153 21.38 -8.63 5.04
CA GLN A 153 22.38 -8.31 6.07
C GLN A 153 22.26 -6.87 6.56
N VAL A 154 21.96 -5.94 5.67
CA VAL A 154 21.81 -4.52 6.05
C VAL A 154 20.50 -4.29 6.79
N ILE A 155 19.40 -4.92 6.35
CA ILE A 155 18.08 -4.75 6.96
C ILE A 155 18.00 -5.42 8.32
N SER A 156 18.66 -6.57 8.50
CA SER A 156 18.62 -7.31 9.75
C SER A 156 19.67 -6.86 10.75
N GLY A 157 20.61 -6.06 10.34
CA GLY A 157 21.60 -5.47 11.21
C GLY A 157 21.07 -4.23 11.87
#